data_037d9abee19831508b3b1b483ef23b71
#
_entry.id   037d9abee19831508b3b1b483ef23b71
#
_cell.length_a   1.000
_cell.length_b   1.000
_cell.length_c   1.000
_cell.angle_alpha   90.00
_cell.angle_beta   90.00
_cell.angle_gamma   90.00
#
_symmetry.space_group_name_H-M   'P 1'
#
loop_
_entity.id
_entity.type
_entity.pdbx_description
1 polymer ?
#
loop_
_entity_poly.entity_id
_entity_poly.type
_entity_poly.pdbx_seq_one_letter_code
_entity_poly.pdbx_strand_id
1 'polypeptide(L)'
;MNFREFLDEVQKIKSDEVRSRTESSLELVVSKKNLEVIIPVLEAYFGHALKPEGDRPSEESDRYSKPYGGVRQGQTLYFQKDEKGFAIAMLWPWGNGLSVTVKIIRGRIEEIPGKKSFLSGLFGK
;
A
#
# COMPACT_ATOMS: atom_id res chain seq x y z
N MET A 1 14.15 6.61 -6.43
CA MET A 1 14.41 6.34 -5.00
C MET A 1 14.09 4.89 -4.71
N ASN A 2 14.88 4.25 -3.86
CA ASN A 2 14.60 2.87 -3.48
C ASN A 2 13.57 2.82 -2.35
N PHE A 3 13.14 1.60 -1.99
CA PHE A 3 12.09 1.45 -0.98
C PHE A 3 12.49 2.02 0.39
N ARG A 4 13.73 1.83 0.79
CA ARG A 4 14.23 2.35 2.08
C ARG A 4 14.19 3.87 2.10
N GLU A 5 14.67 4.51 1.04
CA GLU A 5 14.63 5.96 0.92
C GLU A 5 13.18 6.47 0.93
N PHE A 6 12.29 5.75 0.25
CA PHE A 6 10.87 6.08 0.24
C PHE A 6 10.28 6.02 1.66
N LEU A 7 10.54 4.96 2.41
CA LEU A 7 10.06 4.87 3.80
C LEU A 7 10.62 6.01 4.65
N ASP A 8 11.90 6.35 4.47
CA ASP A 8 12.51 7.45 5.21
C ASP A 8 11.82 8.78 4.89
N GLU A 9 11.48 9.02 3.64
CA GLU A 9 10.76 10.24 3.25
C GLU A 9 9.37 10.30 3.87
N VAL A 10 8.65 9.18 3.88
CA VAL A 10 7.33 9.13 4.51
C VAL A 10 7.44 9.41 6.01
N GLN A 11 8.45 8.85 6.67
CA GLN A 11 8.63 9.01 8.12
C GLN A 11 9.07 10.41 8.54
N LYS A 12 9.60 11.23 7.64
CA LYS A 12 9.90 12.64 7.92
C LYS A 12 8.63 13.46 8.09
N ILE A 13 7.51 12.99 7.57
CA ILE A 13 6.23 13.67 7.67
C ILE A 13 5.63 13.35 9.03
N LYS A 14 5.07 14.37 9.69
CA LYS A 14 4.49 14.20 11.03
C LYS A 14 3.36 13.18 11.01
N SER A 15 3.44 12.20 11.90
CA SER A 15 2.38 11.22 12.12
C SER A 15 1.88 11.32 13.57
N ASP A 16 0.64 10.90 13.79
CA ASP A 16 0.07 10.86 15.14
C ASP A 16 0.51 9.61 15.88
N GLU A 17 0.74 8.53 15.14
CA GLU A 17 1.14 7.25 15.73
C GLU A 17 1.91 6.43 14.69
N VAL A 18 3.01 5.80 15.10
CA VAL A 18 3.68 4.79 14.30
C VAL A 18 3.35 3.45 14.93
N ARG A 19 2.55 2.64 14.24
CA ARG A 19 2.10 1.36 14.77
C ARG A 19 3.11 0.24 14.55
N SER A 20 3.84 0.31 13.45
CA SER A 20 4.79 -0.73 13.13
C SER A 20 5.81 -0.18 12.13
N ARG A 21 7.05 -0.62 12.26
CA ARG A 21 8.14 -0.27 11.34
C ARG A 21 9.12 -1.44 11.26
N THR A 22 9.30 -1.98 10.07
CA THR A 22 10.33 -2.98 9.79
C THR A 22 11.09 -2.53 8.53
N GLU A 23 12.04 -3.32 8.08
CA GLU A 23 12.77 -3.02 6.85
C GLU A 23 11.85 -3.09 5.61
N SER A 24 10.75 -3.84 5.70
CA SER A 24 9.86 -4.09 4.57
C SER A 24 8.45 -3.59 4.81
N SER A 25 8.17 -2.87 5.90
CA SER A 25 6.81 -2.39 6.16
C SER A 25 6.80 -1.17 7.07
N LEU A 26 5.73 -0.39 6.94
CA LEU A 26 5.46 0.76 7.78
C LEU A 26 3.95 0.89 7.91
N GLU A 27 3.46 1.00 9.15
CA GLU A 27 2.07 1.32 9.39
C GLU A 27 2.00 2.49 10.35
N LEU A 28 1.31 3.55 9.94
CA LEU A 28 1.19 4.75 10.77
C LEU A 28 -0.18 5.38 10.61
N VAL A 29 -0.53 6.24 11.56
CA VAL A 29 -1.76 7.01 11.55
C VAL A 29 -1.40 8.47 11.37
N VAL A 30 -2.03 9.12 10.42
CA VAL A 30 -1.82 10.54 10.14
C VAL A 30 -3.15 11.28 10.11
N SER A 31 -3.10 12.59 10.36
CA SER A 31 -4.26 13.45 10.12
C SER A 31 -4.49 13.59 8.62
N LYS A 32 -5.70 13.91 8.22
CA LYS A 32 -6.00 14.22 6.81
C LYS A 32 -5.11 15.34 6.27
N LYS A 33 -4.79 16.31 7.09
CA LYS A 33 -3.90 17.42 6.69
C LYS A 33 -2.50 16.91 6.35
N ASN A 34 -1.96 16.01 7.16
CA ASN A 34 -0.63 15.47 6.90
C ASN A 34 -0.64 14.44 5.77
N LEU A 35 -1.78 13.79 5.52
CA LEU A 35 -1.94 12.92 4.39
C LEU A 35 -1.70 13.66 3.07
N GLU A 36 -2.13 14.91 2.98
CA GLU A 36 -1.91 15.73 1.78
C GLU A 36 -0.42 15.92 1.48
N VAL A 37 0.43 15.84 2.49
CA VAL A 37 1.89 15.92 2.33
C VAL A 37 2.46 14.55 1.94
N ILE A 38 1.83 13.47 2.41
CA ILE A 38 2.27 12.10 2.12
C ILE A 38 1.94 11.69 0.68
N ILE A 39 0.78 12.07 0.17
CA ILE A 39 0.31 11.65 -1.17
C ILE A 39 1.34 11.94 -2.27
N PRO A 40 1.94 13.14 -2.37
CA PRO A 40 2.96 13.38 -3.39
C PRO A 40 4.16 12.44 -3.27
N VAL A 41 4.54 12.05 -2.06
CA VAL A 41 5.65 11.10 -1.85
C VAL A 41 5.25 9.71 -2.33
N LEU A 42 4.00 9.30 -2.05
CA LEU A 42 3.48 8.03 -2.55
C LEU A 42 3.47 8.01 -4.07
N GLU A 43 2.96 9.08 -4.68
CA GLU A 43 2.89 9.16 -6.15
C GLU A 43 4.25 9.22 -6.81
N ALA A 44 5.23 9.84 -6.16
CA ALA A 44 6.59 9.86 -6.67
C ALA A 44 7.21 8.46 -6.72
N TYR A 45 6.84 7.61 -5.78
CA TYR A 45 7.35 6.24 -5.72
C TYR A 45 6.51 5.24 -6.53
N PHE A 46 5.20 5.29 -6.38
CA PHE A 46 4.26 4.32 -6.96
C PHE A 46 3.69 4.73 -8.31
N GLY A 47 3.67 6.03 -8.64
CA GLY A 47 2.85 6.55 -9.72
C GLY A 47 1.41 6.71 -9.27
N HIS A 48 0.49 6.67 -10.21
CA HIS A 48 -0.94 6.81 -9.92
C HIS A 48 -1.46 5.62 -9.12
N ALA A 49 -2.48 5.86 -8.29
CA ALA A 49 -3.13 4.81 -7.53
C ALA A 49 -3.72 3.76 -8.48
N LEU A 50 -3.51 2.48 -8.14
CA LEU A 50 -4.15 1.38 -8.86
C LEU A 50 -5.66 1.41 -8.63
N LYS A 51 -6.07 1.73 -7.39
CA LYS A 51 -7.47 1.88 -7.02
C LYS A 51 -7.60 3.21 -6.27
N PRO A 52 -8.05 4.29 -6.96
CA PRO A 52 -8.26 5.59 -6.32
C PRO A 52 -9.43 5.58 -5.34
N GLU A 53 -9.43 6.56 -4.43
CA GLU A 53 -10.58 6.77 -3.56
C GLU A 53 -11.83 7.06 -4.41
N GLY A 54 -12.94 6.45 -4.02
CA GLY A 54 -14.21 6.63 -4.73
C GLY A 54 -14.50 5.57 -5.77
N ASP A 55 -13.46 4.96 -6.35
CA ASP A 55 -13.65 3.87 -7.29
C ASP A 55 -14.00 2.57 -6.55
N ARG A 56 -14.83 1.76 -7.17
CA ARG A 56 -15.10 0.43 -6.63
C ARG A 56 -13.85 -0.44 -6.74
N PRO A 57 -13.59 -1.32 -5.76
CA PRO A 57 -12.50 -2.26 -5.88
C PRO A 57 -12.65 -3.12 -7.13
N SER A 58 -11.55 -3.32 -7.84
CA SER A 58 -11.49 -4.22 -8.98
C SER A 58 -11.02 -5.59 -8.52
N GLU A 59 -11.15 -6.59 -9.37
CA GLU A 59 -10.60 -7.91 -9.10
C GLU A 59 -9.10 -7.84 -8.85
N GLU A 60 -8.40 -7.03 -9.63
CA GLU A 60 -6.95 -6.83 -9.48
C GLU A 60 -6.62 -6.18 -8.14
N SER A 61 -7.32 -5.11 -7.76
CA SER A 61 -7.07 -4.44 -6.49
C SER A 61 -7.36 -5.36 -5.30
N ASP A 62 -8.39 -6.18 -5.39
CA ASP A 62 -8.71 -7.15 -4.35
C ASP A 62 -7.61 -8.21 -4.23
N ARG A 63 -7.11 -8.69 -5.36
CA ARG A 63 -6.06 -9.70 -5.39
C ARG A 63 -4.82 -9.25 -4.64
N TYR A 64 -4.37 -8.02 -4.89
CA TYR A 64 -3.15 -7.50 -4.27
C TYR A 64 -3.35 -7.08 -2.83
N SER A 65 -4.52 -6.58 -2.46
CA SER A 65 -4.74 -5.99 -1.13
C SER A 65 -5.31 -6.97 -0.10
N LYS A 66 -6.06 -7.98 -0.51
CA LYS A 66 -6.73 -8.88 0.42
C LYS A 66 -5.83 -9.51 1.47
N PRO A 67 -4.64 -10.02 1.12
CA PRO A 67 -3.76 -10.62 2.12
C PRO A 67 -3.31 -9.64 3.21
N TYR A 68 -3.45 -8.35 2.99
CA TYR A 68 -2.95 -7.31 3.89
C TYR A 68 -4.06 -6.45 4.50
N GLY A 69 -5.32 -6.84 4.32
CA GLY A 69 -6.45 -6.13 4.89
C GLY A 69 -7.49 -5.65 3.89
N GLY A 70 -7.12 -5.58 2.61
CA GLY A 70 -8.03 -5.18 1.54
C GLY A 70 -8.28 -3.69 1.45
N VAL A 71 -8.96 -3.28 0.39
CA VAL A 71 -9.40 -1.90 0.19
C VAL A 71 -10.86 -1.88 -0.24
N ARG A 72 -11.59 -0.88 0.27
CA ARG A 72 -12.99 -0.64 -0.06
C ARG A 72 -13.12 0.60 -0.93
N GLN A 73 -14.33 0.93 -1.36
CA GLN A 73 -14.57 2.07 -2.25
C GLN A 73 -13.98 3.39 -1.74
N GLY A 74 -14.12 3.67 -0.44
CA GLY A 74 -13.58 4.91 0.17
C GLY A 74 -12.11 4.86 0.49
N GLN A 75 -11.39 3.83 0.07
CA GLN A 75 -9.98 3.62 0.40
C GLN A 75 -9.14 3.65 -0.88
N THR A 76 -7.81 3.74 -0.71
CA THR A 76 -6.90 3.89 -1.84
C THR A 76 -5.84 2.79 -1.80
N LEU A 77 -5.47 2.28 -2.96
CA LEU A 77 -4.39 1.30 -3.11
C LEU A 77 -3.38 1.79 -4.14
N TYR A 78 -2.13 1.81 -3.76
CA TYR A 78 -0.98 1.98 -4.65
C TYR A 78 -0.26 0.66 -4.79
N PHE A 79 0.23 0.37 -5.98
CA PHE A 79 0.96 -0.87 -6.25
C PHE A 79 2.04 -0.64 -7.28
N GLN A 80 3.22 -1.23 -7.05
CA GLN A 80 4.24 -1.33 -8.09
C GLN A 80 5.02 -2.63 -7.92
N LYS A 81 5.59 -3.09 -9.01
CA LYS A 81 6.49 -4.25 -8.99
C LYS A 81 7.69 -3.98 -9.88
N ASP A 82 8.80 -4.63 -9.56
CA ASP A 82 10.01 -4.62 -10.36
C ASP A 82 10.56 -6.06 -10.39
N GLU A 83 11.78 -6.23 -10.90
CA GLU A 83 12.38 -7.55 -11.00
C GLU A 83 12.66 -8.20 -9.65
N LYS A 84 12.80 -7.40 -8.61
CA LYS A 84 13.19 -7.87 -7.27
C LYS A 84 11.99 -8.12 -6.36
N GLY A 85 10.88 -7.46 -6.59
CA GLY A 85 9.75 -7.57 -5.70
C GLY A 85 8.61 -6.65 -6.04
N PHE A 86 7.72 -6.47 -5.07
CA PHE A 86 6.58 -5.58 -5.18
C PHE A 86 6.46 -4.71 -3.94
N ALA A 87 5.74 -3.62 -4.07
CA ALA A 87 5.38 -2.77 -2.94
C ALA A 87 3.92 -2.36 -3.08
N ILE A 88 3.24 -2.23 -1.96
CA ILE A 88 1.86 -1.71 -1.91
C ILE A 88 1.77 -0.65 -0.82
N ALA A 89 0.84 0.28 -1.01
CA ALA A 89 0.44 1.21 0.03
C ALA A 89 -1.07 1.29 0.04
N MET A 90 -1.65 1.24 1.23
CA MET A 90 -3.10 1.34 1.41
C MET A 90 -3.39 2.51 2.32
N LEU A 91 -4.40 3.28 1.95
CA LEU A 91 -4.88 4.41 2.74
C LEU A 91 -6.27 4.06 3.24
N TRP A 92 -6.43 3.94 4.56
CA TRP A 92 -7.69 3.59 5.20
C TRP A 92 -8.19 4.77 6.04
N PRO A 93 -9.06 5.65 5.47
CA PRO A 93 -9.66 6.74 6.24
C PRO A 93 -10.51 6.20 7.38
N TRP A 94 -10.41 6.85 8.54
CA TRP A 94 -11.23 6.49 9.71
C TRP A 94 -12.63 7.07 9.57
N GLY A 95 -13.60 6.45 10.26
CA GLY A 95 -14.97 6.92 10.26
C GLY A 95 -15.16 8.30 10.89
N ASN A 96 -14.19 8.77 11.70
CA ASN A 96 -14.26 10.10 12.30
C ASN A 96 -13.96 11.24 11.30
N GLY A 97 -13.47 10.92 10.10
CA GLY A 97 -13.16 11.92 9.08
C GLY A 97 -11.88 12.71 9.34
N LEU A 98 -11.12 12.39 10.38
CA LEU A 98 -9.95 13.17 10.81
C LEU A 98 -8.62 12.44 10.62
N SER A 99 -8.64 11.12 10.66
CA SER A 99 -7.43 10.30 10.65
C SER A 99 -7.45 9.31 9.50
N VAL A 100 -6.25 8.89 9.09
CA VAL A 100 -6.08 7.89 8.04
C VAL A 100 -4.95 6.94 8.47
N THR A 101 -5.20 5.64 8.35
CA THR A 101 -4.13 4.65 8.51
C THR A 101 -3.43 4.51 7.16
N VAL A 102 -2.11 4.62 7.19
CA VAL A 102 -1.24 4.41 6.01
C VAL A 102 -0.46 3.14 6.27
N LYS A 103 -0.65 2.13 5.41
CA LYS A 103 0.04 0.86 5.52
C LYS A 103 0.84 0.60 4.25
N ILE A 104 2.15 0.45 4.41
CA ILE A 104 3.08 0.26 3.29
C ILE A 104 3.82 -1.06 3.51
N ILE A 105 3.87 -1.90 2.48
CA ILE A 105 4.48 -3.22 2.56
C ILE A 105 5.30 -3.47 1.30
N ARG A 106 6.45 -4.11 1.47
CA ARG A 106 7.25 -4.64 0.37
C ARG A 106 7.43 -6.14 0.56
N GLY A 107 7.31 -6.88 -0.54
CA GLY A 107 7.54 -8.31 -0.55
C GLY A 107 8.40 -8.73 -1.74
N ARG A 108 8.83 -9.99 -1.73
CA ARG A 108 9.59 -10.57 -2.84
C ARG A 108 8.66 -10.88 -3.99
N ILE A 109 9.23 -11.00 -5.20
CA ILE A 109 8.44 -11.25 -6.40
C ILE A 109 7.61 -12.54 -6.30
N GLU A 110 8.13 -13.57 -5.64
CA GLU A 110 7.43 -14.83 -5.43
C GLU A 110 6.24 -14.70 -4.48
N GLU A 111 6.21 -13.64 -3.70
CA GLU A 111 5.16 -13.39 -2.72
C GLU A 111 4.02 -12.54 -3.27
N ILE A 112 4.09 -12.14 -4.55
CA ILE A 112 3.02 -11.35 -5.16
C ILE A 112 1.71 -12.12 -5.06
N PRO A 113 0.66 -11.52 -4.47
CA PRO A 113 -0.64 -12.18 -4.36
C PRO A 113 -1.19 -12.60 -5.73
N GLY A 114 -1.69 -13.82 -5.81
CA GLY A 114 -2.24 -14.38 -7.04
C GLY A 114 -1.24 -15.13 -7.90
N LYS A 115 0.05 -14.84 -7.80
CA LYS A 115 1.07 -15.53 -8.60
C LYS A 115 1.16 -17.00 -8.22
N LYS A 116 1.11 -17.29 -6.93
CA LYS A 116 1.17 -18.66 -6.40
C LYS A 116 -0.02 -19.49 -6.89
N SER A 117 -1.21 -18.90 -6.91
CA SER A 117 -2.41 -19.57 -7.41
C SER A 117 -2.26 -19.93 -8.88
N PHE A 118 -1.69 -19.04 -9.68
CA PHE A 118 -1.41 -19.29 -11.09
C PHE A 118 -0.47 -20.48 -11.25
N LEU A 119 0.62 -20.51 -10.50
CA LEU A 119 1.58 -21.59 -10.55
C LEU A 119 0.95 -22.92 -10.10
N SER A 120 0.13 -22.90 -9.08
CA SER A 120 -0.59 -24.08 -8.63
C SER A 120 -1.52 -24.60 -9.71
N GLY A 121 -2.18 -23.72 -10.46
CA GLY A 121 -3.03 -24.12 -11.58
C GLY A 121 -2.26 -24.79 -12.69
N LEU A 122 -0.99 -24.44 -12.89
CA LEU A 122 -0.14 -25.06 -13.90
C LEU A 122 0.39 -26.42 -13.47
N PHE A 123 0.71 -26.60 -12.23
CA PHE A 123 1.44 -27.77 -11.74
C PHE A 123 0.64 -28.69 -10.83
N GLY A 124 -0.48 -28.20 -10.32
CA GLY A 124 -1.29 -28.91 -9.34
C GLY A 124 -2.35 -29.83 -9.92
N LYS A 125 -2.33 -30.05 -11.20
CA LYS A 125 -3.36 -30.84 -11.87
C LYS A 125 -3.01 -32.31 -11.91
#